data_4badcd39e1c32014999acb89c5f34569
#
_entry.id   4badcd39e1c32014999acb89c5f34569
#
_cell.length_a   1.000
_cell.length_b   1.000
_cell.length_c   1.000
_cell.angle_alpha   90.00
_cell.angle_beta   90.00
_cell.angle_gamma   90.00
#
_symmetry.space_group_name_H-M   'P 1'
#
loop_
_entity.id
_entity.type
_entity.pdbx_description
1 polymer ?
#
loop_
_entity_poly.entity_id
_entity_poly.type
_entity_poly.pdbx_seq_one_letter_code
_entity_poly.pdbx_strand_id
1 'polypeptide(L)'
;MYFITTITNLLDCGNYRCIGYFSDQDIAIKTIESNWGDFWETIYNYAVIENIPEGIYKFDPDPLWFKYDRDTDEYKQIDRPKETLHRCGFGIG
;
A
#
# COMPACT_ATOMS: atom_id res chain seq x y z
N MET A 1 13.75 2.78 -0.65
CA MET A 1 12.67 2.88 -1.64
C MET A 1 11.32 2.63 -1.00
N TYR A 2 10.33 3.38 -1.41
CA TYR A 2 8.97 3.27 -0.91
C TYR A 2 8.12 2.58 -1.95
N PHE A 3 7.81 1.29 -1.71
CA PHE A 3 7.04 0.47 -2.64
C PHE A 3 5.56 0.57 -2.30
N ILE A 4 4.75 0.72 -3.34
CA ILE A 4 3.30 0.82 -3.21
C ILE A 4 2.66 -0.47 -3.69
N THR A 5 1.85 -1.09 -2.83
CA THR A 5 1.11 -2.31 -3.15
C THR A 5 -0.37 -2.07 -2.90
N THR A 6 -1.20 -2.42 -3.88
CA THR A 6 -2.65 -2.35 -3.72
C THR A 6 -3.21 -3.73 -3.41
N ILE A 7 -4.24 -3.79 -2.56
CA ILE A 7 -4.78 -5.04 -2.00
C ILE A 7 -6.31 -5.00 -2.06
N THR A 8 -6.93 -6.12 -2.47
CA THR A 8 -8.38 -6.19 -2.59
C THR A 8 -9.09 -6.34 -1.26
N ASN A 9 -8.60 -7.20 -0.38
CA ASN A 9 -9.20 -7.44 0.92
C ASN A 9 -8.13 -7.82 1.95
N LEU A 10 -8.51 -7.80 3.24
CA LEU A 10 -7.58 -8.01 4.34
C LEU A 10 -7.51 -9.46 4.85
N LEU A 11 -8.50 -10.29 4.51
CA LEU A 11 -8.58 -11.63 5.08
C LEU A 11 -7.43 -12.53 4.62
N ASP A 12 -7.19 -12.56 3.33
CA ASP A 12 -6.15 -13.39 2.74
C ASP A 12 -5.11 -12.59 1.97
N CYS A 13 -5.35 -11.28 1.76
CA CYS A 13 -4.56 -10.43 0.88
C CYS A 13 -4.35 -11.10 -0.48
N GLY A 14 -5.38 -11.84 -0.93
CA GLY A 14 -5.28 -12.78 -2.03
C GLY A 14 -4.97 -12.15 -3.37
N ASN A 15 -5.54 -11.00 -3.65
CA ASN A 15 -5.23 -10.25 -4.86
C ASN A 15 -4.52 -8.98 -4.47
N TYR A 16 -3.24 -8.92 -4.77
CA TYR A 16 -2.42 -7.74 -4.52
C TYR A 16 -1.52 -7.47 -5.71
N ARG A 17 -1.12 -6.21 -5.83
CA ARG A 17 -0.29 -5.79 -6.95
C ARG A 17 0.65 -4.68 -6.49
N CYS A 18 1.95 -4.89 -6.65
CA CYS A 18 2.92 -3.81 -6.46
C CYS A 18 2.90 -2.94 -7.71
N ILE A 19 2.45 -1.69 -7.57
CA ILE A 19 2.23 -0.80 -8.71
C ILE A 19 3.41 0.11 -9.00
N GLY A 20 4.39 0.20 -8.09
CA GLY A 20 5.56 1.02 -8.33
C GLY A 20 6.31 1.36 -7.08
N TYR A 21 7.28 2.24 -7.22
CA TYR A 21 8.10 2.69 -6.10
C TYR A 21 8.57 4.11 -6.32
N PHE A 22 8.91 4.77 -5.20
CA PHE A 22 9.46 6.13 -5.20
C PHE A 22 10.61 6.21 -4.21
N SER A 23 11.55 7.11 -4.46
CA SER A 23 12.63 7.39 -3.51
C SER A 23 12.18 8.35 -2.41
N ASP A 24 11.08 9.07 -2.60
CA ASP A 24 10.55 10.08 -1.69
C ASP A 24 9.22 9.62 -1.12
N GLN A 25 9.13 9.53 0.22
CA GLN A 25 7.92 9.09 0.90
C GLN A 25 6.74 10.03 0.65
N ASP A 26 6.96 11.34 0.67
CA ASP A 26 5.88 12.32 0.48
C ASP A 26 5.27 12.20 -0.91
N ILE A 27 6.08 11.94 -1.92
CA ILE A 27 5.58 11.72 -3.28
C ILE A 27 4.76 10.44 -3.34
N ALA A 28 5.23 9.38 -2.70
CA ALA A 28 4.48 8.12 -2.64
C ALA A 28 3.12 8.31 -1.96
N ILE A 29 3.08 9.02 -0.82
CA ILE A 29 1.84 9.31 -0.10
C ILE A 29 0.87 10.11 -0.97
N LYS A 30 1.34 11.19 -1.59
CA LYS A 30 0.50 12.03 -2.45
C LYS A 30 -0.04 11.26 -3.66
N THR A 31 0.77 10.40 -4.23
CA THR A 31 0.37 9.56 -5.36
C THR A 31 -0.78 8.65 -4.98
N ILE A 32 -0.70 8.02 -3.80
CA ILE A 32 -1.77 7.15 -3.30
C ILE A 32 -3.01 7.96 -2.94
N GLU A 33 -2.85 9.04 -2.18
CA GLU A 33 -3.99 9.83 -1.71
C GLU A 33 -4.82 10.41 -2.85
N SER A 34 -4.17 10.79 -3.95
CA SER A 34 -4.89 11.33 -5.11
C SER A 34 -5.47 10.25 -6.02
N ASN A 35 -5.23 8.97 -5.74
CA ASN A 35 -5.60 7.85 -6.62
C ASN A 35 -5.14 8.11 -8.06
N TRP A 36 -3.93 8.65 -8.19
CA TRP A 36 -3.39 9.03 -9.48
C TRP A 36 -3.27 7.81 -10.39
N GLY A 37 -3.84 7.92 -11.60
CA GLY A 37 -3.84 6.79 -12.53
C GLY A 37 -4.93 5.76 -12.24
N ASP A 38 -5.82 6.04 -11.28
CA ASP A 38 -6.95 5.17 -10.93
C ASP A 38 -6.51 3.75 -10.55
N PHE A 39 -5.61 3.64 -9.55
CA PHE A 39 -5.15 2.31 -9.13
C PHE A 39 -6.22 1.49 -8.45
N TRP A 40 -7.31 2.11 -8.02
CA TRP A 40 -8.40 1.38 -7.37
C TRP A 40 -8.95 0.30 -8.29
N GLU A 41 -9.08 0.58 -9.57
CA GLU A 41 -9.56 -0.37 -10.60
C GLU A 41 -10.84 -1.11 -10.18
N THR A 42 -11.65 -0.48 -9.33
CA THR A 42 -12.90 -0.99 -8.74
C THR A 42 -12.74 -2.19 -7.80
N ILE A 43 -11.53 -2.64 -7.53
CA ILE A 43 -11.29 -3.83 -6.70
C ILE A 43 -10.27 -3.62 -5.58
N TYR A 44 -9.34 -2.68 -5.71
CA TYR A 44 -8.27 -2.50 -4.72
C TYR A 44 -8.67 -1.53 -3.62
N ASN A 45 -9.28 -2.06 -2.55
CA ASN A 45 -9.80 -1.24 -1.46
C ASN A 45 -8.73 -0.72 -0.51
N TYR A 46 -7.54 -1.27 -0.54
CA TYR A 46 -6.44 -0.90 0.34
C TYR A 46 -5.16 -0.68 -0.44
N ALA A 47 -4.29 0.17 0.12
CA ALA A 47 -2.94 0.36 -0.40
C ALA A 47 -1.98 0.41 0.78
N VAL A 48 -0.76 -0.06 0.58
CA VAL A 48 0.28 -0.05 1.61
C VAL A 48 1.57 0.49 1.00
N ILE A 49 2.25 1.35 1.76
CA ILE A 49 3.58 1.84 1.40
C ILE A 49 4.58 1.19 2.33
N GLU A 50 5.53 0.45 1.76
CA GLU A 50 6.60 -0.22 2.49
C GLU A 50 7.93 0.44 2.17
N ASN A 51 8.70 0.78 3.21
CA ASN A 51 10.05 1.31 3.05
C ASN A 51 11.03 0.13 3.00
N ILE A 52 11.53 -0.17 1.81
CA ILE A 52 12.45 -1.29 1.58
C ILE A 52 13.81 -0.72 1.24
N PRO A 53 14.85 -0.92 2.06
CA PRO A 53 16.18 -0.44 1.75
C PRO A 53 16.79 -1.21 0.59
N GLU A 54 17.77 -0.58 -0.06
CA GLU A 54 18.54 -1.24 -1.10
C GLU A 54 19.29 -2.45 -0.53
N GLY A 55 19.42 -3.47 -1.33
CA GLY A 55 20.15 -4.68 -0.95
C GLY A 55 19.23 -5.87 -0.70
N ILE A 56 19.59 -6.68 0.31
CA ILE A 56 18.80 -7.85 0.67
C ILE A 56 17.50 -7.38 1.34
N TYR A 57 16.37 -7.96 0.89
CA TYR A 57 15.06 -7.59 1.38
C TYR A 57 14.94 -7.72 2.91
N LYS A 58 14.43 -6.67 3.52
CA LYS A 58 13.99 -6.66 4.92
C LYS A 58 12.58 -6.08 4.96
N PHE A 59 11.68 -6.75 5.68
CA PHE A 59 10.33 -6.20 5.79
C PHE A 59 10.33 -4.89 6.57
N ASP A 60 9.38 -4.02 6.22
CA ASP A 60 9.15 -2.78 6.96
C ASP A 60 8.26 -3.09 8.16
N PRO A 61 8.73 -2.86 9.40
CA PRO A 61 7.91 -3.15 10.59
C PRO A 61 6.74 -2.18 10.77
N ASP A 62 6.77 -1.03 10.09
CA ASP A 62 5.78 0.03 10.27
C ASP A 62 5.36 0.63 8.93
N PRO A 63 4.75 -0.17 8.04
CA PRO A 63 4.30 0.33 6.75
C PRO A 63 3.12 1.27 6.91
N LEU A 64 2.94 2.17 5.94
CA LEU A 64 1.79 3.08 5.91
C LEU A 64 0.63 2.43 5.19
N TRP A 65 -0.55 2.50 5.78
CA TRP A 65 -1.76 1.90 5.26
C TRP A 65 -2.78 2.93 4.82
N PHE A 66 -3.49 2.64 3.75
CA PHE A 66 -4.51 3.51 3.15
C PHE A 66 -5.74 2.69 2.78
N LYS A 67 -6.91 3.31 2.88
CA LYS A 67 -8.16 2.71 2.45
C LYS A 67 -8.85 3.62 1.45
N TYR A 68 -9.40 3.06 0.38
CA TYR A 68 -10.11 3.80 -0.65
C TYR A 68 -11.43 4.34 -0.11
N ASP A 69 -11.69 5.62 -0.37
CA ASP A 69 -12.93 6.31 -0.03
C ASP A 69 -13.70 6.62 -1.31
N ARG A 70 -14.85 5.98 -1.48
CA ARG A 70 -15.67 6.14 -2.69
C ARG A 70 -16.24 7.55 -2.85
N ASP A 71 -16.49 8.24 -1.73
CA ASP A 71 -17.12 9.56 -1.78
C ASP A 71 -16.19 10.60 -2.38
N THR A 72 -14.88 10.46 -2.16
CA THR A 72 -13.88 11.40 -2.64
C THR A 72 -13.02 10.85 -3.79
N ASP A 73 -13.17 9.57 -4.13
CA ASP A 73 -12.33 8.86 -5.11
C ASP A 73 -10.84 8.97 -4.78
N GLU A 74 -10.52 8.93 -3.50
CA GLU A 74 -9.16 9.04 -2.98
C GLU A 74 -8.89 7.98 -1.93
N TYR A 75 -7.61 7.67 -1.69
CA TYR A 75 -7.21 6.81 -0.59
C TYR A 75 -6.93 7.68 0.65
N LYS A 76 -7.44 7.24 1.79
CA LYS A 76 -7.23 7.90 3.08
C LYS A 76 -6.32 7.07 3.96
N GLN A 77 -5.35 7.71 4.62
CA GLN A 77 -4.45 7.02 5.52
C GLN A 77 -5.23 6.46 6.72
N ILE A 78 -4.95 5.21 7.07
CA ILE A 78 -5.55 4.51 8.21
C ILE A 78 -4.44 3.87 9.05
N ASP A 79 -4.81 3.42 10.25
CA ASP A 79 -3.90 2.59 11.05
C ASP A 79 -3.77 1.21 10.42
N ARG A 80 -2.65 0.55 10.69
CA ARG A 80 -2.44 -0.81 10.17
C ARG A 80 -3.55 -1.74 10.64
N PRO A 81 -4.28 -2.38 9.71
CA PRO A 81 -5.35 -3.30 10.10
C PRO A 81 -4.83 -4.48 10.90
N LYS A 82 -5.54 -4.84 11.96
CA LYS A 82 -5.15 -5.93 12.86
C LYS A 82 -5.05 -7.26 12.13
N GLU A 83 -5.87 -7.47 11.11
CA GLU A 83 -5.90 -8.69 10.30
C GLU A 83 -4.59 -8.94 9.58
N THR A 84 -3.73 -7.91 9.44
CA THR A 84 -2.46 -8.00 8.71
C THR A 84 -1.24 -8.11 9.62
N LEU A 85 -1.42 -8.09 10.94
CA LEU A 85 -0.28 -8.05 11.87
C LEU A 85 0.61 -9.30 11.81
N HIS A 86 0.09 -10.41 11.32
CA HIS A 86 0.86 -11.64 11.14
C HIS A 86 1.72 -11.65 9.87
N ARG A 87 1.58 -10.66 9.01
CA ARG A 87 2.31 -10.61 7.74
C ARG A 87 3.52 -9.70 7.85
N CYS A 88 4.61 -10.11 7.23
CA CYS A 88 5.86 -9.34 7.25
C CYS A 88 6.00 -8.42 6.05
N GLY A 89 5.44 -8.79 4.91
CA GLY A 89 5.58 -7.99 3.69
C GLY A 89 4.40 -8.16 2.76
N PHE A 90 4.25 -7.24 1.82
CA PHE A 90 3.10 -7.19 0.93
C PHE A 90 3.48 -7.12 -0.55
N GLY A 91 4.46 -6.32 -0.91
CA GLY A 91 4.83 -6.10 -2.30
C GLY A 91 6.01 -6.94 -2.77
N ILE A 92 6.96 -7.19 -1.87
CA ILE A 92 8.19 -7.93 -2.15
C ILE A 92 8.38 -8.98 -1.08
N GLY A 93 8.75 -10.16 -1.45
CA GLY A 93 9.08 -11.24 -0.50
C GLY A 93 7.96 -12.22 -0.26
#